data_f2e211e3bf3e3da5ed36fdff7627f8f7
#
_entry.id   f2e211e3bf3e3da5ed36fdff7627f8f7
#
_cell.length_a   1.000
_cell.length_b   1.000
_cell.length_c   1.000
_cell.angle_alpha   90.00
_cell.angle_beta   90.00
_cell.angle_gamma   90.00
#
_symmetry.space_group_name_H-M   'P 1'
#
loop_
_entity.id
_entity.type
_entity.pdbx_description
1 polymer ?
#
loop_
_entity_poly.entity_id
_entity_poly.type
_entity_poly.pdbx_seq_one_letter_code
_entity_poly.pdbx_strand_id
1 'polypeptide(L)'
;SYNGLGESEIAARVGLYRTDTSVLSFQAGLRSPGGSFADSLGPFAVRRAASLDVRVLAGRNVVIAGMEGFVEAQGAYRFYAAGQPGEWRIDLTMGLRPWPRLLVMLQSYTSIVNGSLQFGHVSWTKLQPSLVYNIAPQWSVQIGGFITVAGINAGRELGPFAAVWYRF
;
A
#
# COMPACT_ATOMS: atom_id res chain seq x y z
N SER A 1 10.65 0.01 24.92
CA SER A 1 10.91 1.03 23.90
C SER A 1 11.66 0.39 22.75
N TYR A 2 11.14 0.58 21.55
CA TYR A 2 11.70 0.02 20.32
C TYR A 2 12.53 1.11 19.63
N ASN A 3 13.80 0.85 19.36
CA ASN A 3 14.68 1.72 18.61
C ASN A 3 15.31 0.94 17.46
N GLY A 4 15.00 1.30 16.23
CA GLY A 4 15.57 0.68 15.03
C GLY A 4 15.12 1.41 13.77
N LEU A 5 15.88 1.24 12.69
CA LEU A 5 15.44 1.68 11.36
C LEU A 5 14.28 0.79 10.92
N GLY A 6 13.20 1.41 10.44
CA GLY A 6 12.10 0.71 9.81
C GLY A 6 12.50 0.00 8.52
N GLU A 7 11.57 -0.72 7.91
CA GLU A 7 11.73 -1.32 6.60
C GLU A 7 12.10 -0.24 5.57
N SER A 8 13.12 -0.51 4.74
CA SER A 8 13.56 0.39 3.67
C SER A 8 13.28 -0.25 2.31
N GLU A 9 12.81 0.54 1.35
CA GLU A 9 12.51 0.10 -0.01
C GLU A 9 13.20 0.99 -1.03
N ILE A 10 13.76 0.37 -2.06
CA ILE A 10 14.18 1.03 -3.29
C ILE A 10 13.46 0.38 -4.46
N ALA A 11 12.81 1.17 -5.30
CA ALA A 11 12.04 0.66 -6.43
C ALA A 11 12.26 1.50 -7.68
N ALA A 12 12.14 0.84 -8.84
CA ALA A 12 12.10 1.46 -10.15
C ALA A 12 10.76 1.18 -10.82
N ARG A 13 10.16 2.21 -11.43
CA ARG A 13 8.90 2.12 -12.15
C ARG A 13 9.10 2.52 -13.61
N VAL A 14 8.51 1.75 -14.52
CA VAL A 14 8.52 2.00 -15.97
C VAL A 14 7.09 2.12 -16.45
N GLY A 15 6.77 3.19 -17.20
CA GLY A 15 5.51 3.33 -17.92
C GLY A 15 5.48 2.40 -19.12
N LEU A 16 4.46 1.54 -19.21
CA LEU A 16 4.27 0.61 -20.32
C LEU A 16 3.33 1.18 -21.39
N TYR A 17 2.31 1.91 -20.94
CA TYR A 17 1.28 2.48 -21.80
C TYR A 17 0.70 3.74 -21.15
N ARG A 18 0.41 4.75 -21.97
CA ARG A 18 -0.18 6.00 -21.50
C ARG A 18 -1.09 6.61 -22.57
N THR A 19 -2.26 7.03 -22.14
CA THR A 19 -3.18 7.88 -22.89
C THR A 19 -3.52 9.14 -22.09
N ASP A 20 -4.38 9.99 -22.60
CA ASP A 20 -4.85 11.19 -21.87
C ASP A 20 -5.58 10.85 -20.57
N THR A 21 -6.21 9.68 -20.51
CA THR A 21 -7.03 9.27 -19.38
C THR A 21 -6.52 8.06 -18.62
N SER A 22 -5.62 7.26 -19.19
CA SER A 22 -5.23 5.97 -18.62
C SER A 22 -3.73 5.79 -18.63
N VAL A 23 -3.22 5.07 -17.63
CA VAL A 23 -1.81 4.71 -17.50
C VAL A 23 -1.68 3.26 -17.08
N LEU A 24 -0.68 2.57 -17.65
CA LEU A 24 -0.23 1.24 -17.22
C LEU A 24 1.27 1.31 -16.94
N SER A 25 1.70 0.78 -15.81
CA SER A 25 3.10 0.79 -15.41
C SER A 25 3.49 -0.54 -14.79
N PHE A 26 4.78 -0.84 -14.86
CA PHE A 26 5.41 -1.93 -14.14
C PHE A 26 6.40 -1.37 -13.13
N GLN A 27 6.49 -1.98 -11.96
CA GLN A 27 7.43 -1.60 -10.91
C GLN A 27 8.09 -2.85 -10.34
N ALA A 28 9.39 -2.75 -10.09
CA ALA A 28 10.13 -3.73 -9.30
C ALA A 28 10.86 -3.01 -8.17
N GLY A 29 10.83 -3.57 -6.97
CA GLY A 29 11.42 -2.96 -5.78
C GLY A 29 12.07 -3.99 -4.88
N LEU A 30 13.21 -3.63 -4.32
CA LEU A 30 13.91 -4.40 -3.30
C LEU A 30 13.61 -3.79 -1.94
N ARG A 31 13.26 -4.63 -0.99
CA ARG A 31 13.03 -4.25 0.41
C ARG A 31 14.05 -4.91 1.31
N SER A 32 14.63 -4.10 2.17
CA SER A 32 15.45 -4.57 3.27
C SER A 32 14.62 -4.59 4.55
N PRO A 33 14.66 -5.67 5.32
CA PRO A 33 14.02 -5.68 6.63
C PRO A 33 14.68 -4.61 7.50
N GLY A 34 13.87 -3.89 8.25
CA GLY A 34 14.39 -2.96 9.24
C GLY A 34 15.28 -3.67 10.25
N GLY A 35 16.38 -3.03 10.62
CA GLY A 35 17.27 -3.54 11.68
C GLY A 35 16.58 -3.47 13.04
N SER A 36 15.84 -4.48 13.43
CA SER A 36 15.30 -4.59 14.77
C SER A 36 16.00 -5.71 15.53
N PHE A 37 16.61 -5.35 16.61
CA PHE A 37 17.13 -6.26 17.61
C PHE A 37 16.04 -6.71 18.60
N ALA A 38 14.81 -6.84 18.19
CA ALA A 38 13.82 -7.47 19.04
C ALA A 38 13.88 -8.97 18.77
N ASP A 39 14.76 -9.64 19.46
CA ASP A 39 14.75 -11.09 19.60
C ASP A 39 13.39 -11.56 20.11
N SER A 40 12.93 -12.66 19.50
CA SER A 40 12.10 -13.67 20.15
C SER A 40 10.77 -13.18 20.73
N LEU A 41 9.89 -12.66 19.91
CA LEU A 41 8.49 -12.55 20.30
C LEU A 41 7.62 -13.42 19.38
N GLY A 42 7.62 -14.72 19.68
CA GLY A 42 6.58 -15.67 19.32
C GLY A 42 6.25 -15.86 17.83
N PRO A 43 5.19 -16.62 17.53
CA PRO A 43 4.77 -17.00 16.18
C PRO A 43 4.32 -15.83 15.27
N PHE A 44 4.25 -14.63 15.80
CA PHE A 44 3.95 -13.39 15.07
C PHE A 44 5.21 -12.59 14.71
N ALA A 45 6.40 -13.20 14.77
CA ALA A 45 7.64 -12.55 14.36
C ALA A 45 7.50 -11.99 12.94
N VAL A 46 7.59 -10.67 12.85
CA VAL A 46 7.62 -9.91 11.61
C VAL A 46 8.60 -10.58 10.64
N ARG A 47 8.17 -10.82 9.41
CA ARG A 47 9.00 -11.39 8.34
C ARG A 47 10.22 -10.52 8.13
N ARG A 48 11.36 -10.97 8.61
CA ARG A 48 12.64 -10.23 8.59
C ARG A 48 13.52 -10.62 7.41
N ALA A 49 12.94 -11.01 6.30
CA ALA A 49 13.71 -11.36 5.12
C ALA A 49 13.67 -10.22 4.10
N ALA A 50 14.81 -9.99 3.44
CA ALA A 50 14.84 -9.18 2.24
C ALA A 50 13.82 -9.72 1.23
N SER A 51 13.20 -8.84 0.47
CA SER A 51 12.18 -9.25 -0.48
C SER A 51 12.27 -8.46 -1.79
N LEU A 52 11.85 -9.12 -2.88
CA LEU A 52 11.63 -8.52 -4.19
C LEU A 52 10.12 -8.38 -4.39
N ASP A 53 9.63 -7.17 -4.61
CA ASP A 53 8.25 -6.86 -4.95
C ASP A 53 8.17 -6.54 -6.44
N VAL A 54 7.33 -7.27 -7.18
CA VAL A 54 7.03 -6.99 -8.59
C VAL A 54 5.58 -6.63 -8.71
N ARG A 55 5.27 -5.56 -9.47
CA ARG A 55 3.96 -4.92 -9.44
C ARG A 55 3.55 -4.40 -10.80
N VAL A 56 2.28 -4.59 -11.15
CA VAL A 56 1.62 -3.94 -12.27
C VAL A 56 0.63 -2.94 -11.70
N LEU A 57 0.60 -1.74 -12.28
CA LEU A 57 -0.25 -0.64 -11.87
C LEU A 57 -1.04 -0.14 -13.07
N ALA A 58 -2.35 -0.06 -12.93
CA ALA A 58 -3.25 0.50 -13.91
C ALA A 58 -4.06 1.63 -13.27
N GLY A 59 -4.05 2.80 -13.88
CA GLY A 59 -4.77 3.98 -13.40
C GLY A 59 -5.61 4.62 -14.50
N ARG A 60 -6.74 5.20 -14.13
CA ARG A 60 -7.62 5.91 -15.05
C ARG A 60 -8.24 7.13 -14.37
N ASN A 61 -8.22 8.26 -15.09
CA ASN A 61 -9.02 9.43 -14.73
C ASN A 61 -10.49 9.18 -15.06
N VAL A 62 -11.38 9.60 -14.19
CA VAL A 62 -12.83 9.44 -14.32
C VAL A 62 -13.53 10.74 -13.96
N VAL A 63 -14.74 10.92 -14.47
CA VAL A 63 -15.64 11.99 -14.04
C VAL A 63 -16.91 11.34 -13.49
N ILE A 64 -17.23 11.57 -12.23
CA ILE A 64 -18.40 11.00 -11.56
C ILE A 64 -19.25 12.15 -11.03
N ALA A 65 -20.50 12.26 -11.48
CA ALA A 65 -21.42 13.33 -11.11
C ALA A 65 -20.82 14.75 -11.30
N GLY A 66 -20.06 14.97 -12.38
CA GLY A 66 -19.39 16.24 -12.65
C GLY A 66 -18.11 16.51 -11.84
N MET A 67 -17.72 15.62 -10.96
CA MET A 67 -16.47 15.71 -10.19
C MET A 67 -15.34 14.94 -10.85
N GLU A 68 -14.19 15.58 -10.98
CA GLU A 68 -12.97 14.91 -11.42
C GLU A 68 -12.50 13.91 -10.37
N GLY A 69 -12.02 12.77 -10.85
CA GLY A 69 -11.50 11.74 -9.98
C GLY A 69 -10.57 10.78 -10.71
N PHE A 70 -10.15 9.77 -10.00
CA PHE A 70 -9.33 8.69 -10.55
C PHE A 70 -9.63 7.38 -9.86
N VAL A 71 -9.34 6.30 -10.55
CA VAL A 71 -9.30 4.94 -10.01
C VAL A 71 -7.94 4.34 -10.35
N GLU A 72 -7.36 3.59 -9.42
CA GLU A 72 -6.11 2.86 -9.59
C GLU A 72 -6.26 1.45 -9.04
N ALA A 73 -5.74 0.47 -9.77
CA ALA A 73 -5.62 -0.91 -9.34
C ALA A 73 -4.16 -1.34 -9.46
N GLN A 74 -3.67 -2.03 -8.46
CA GLN A 74 -2.33 -2.59 -8.44
C GLN A 74 -2.41 -4.05 -8.04
N GLY A 75 -1.73 -4.91 -8.81
CA GLY A 75 -1.49 -6.30 -8.48
C GLY A 75 0.00 -6.52 -8.30
N ALA A 76 0.41 -7.12 -7.18
CA ALA A 76 1.81 -7.38 -6.90
C ALA A 76 2.04 -8.78 -6.34
N TYR A 77 3.24 -9.28 -6.57
CA TYR A 77 3.74 -10.47 -5.90
C TYR A 77 5.08 -10.17 -5.24
N ARG A 78 5.19 -10.55 -3.99
CA ARG A 78 6.40 -10.37 -3.19
C ARG A 78 7.06 -11.70 -2.94
N PHE A 79 8.31 -11.80 -3.36
CA PHE A 79 9.21 -12.92 -3.12
C PHE A 79 10.05 -12.63 -1.90
N TYR A 80 9.98 -13.46 -0.88
CA TYR A 80 10.82 -13.33 0.30
C TYR A 80 12.06 -14.22 0.18
N ALA A 81 13.19 -13.73 0.65
CA ALA A 81 14.39 -14.54 0.83
C ALA A 81 14.22 -15.60 1.94
N ALA A 82 15.20 -16.48 2.08
CA ALA A 82 15.25 -17.50 3.13
C ALA A 82 14.06 -18.49 3.15
N GLY A 83 13.50 -18.82 1.97
CA GLY A 83 12.46 -19.85 1.84
C GLY A 83 11.12 -19.49 2.46
N GLN A 84 10.89 -18.22 2.78
CA GLN A 84 9.61 -17.77 3.30
C GLN A 84 8.55 -17.78 2.18
N PRO A 85 7.28 -18.10 2.51
CA PRO A 85 6.20 -18.11 1.53
C PRO A 85 5.97 -16.71 0.95
N GLY A 86 5.74 -16.66 -0.36
CA GLY A 86 5.44 -15.41 -1.06
C GLY A 86 4.07 -14.81 -0.69
N GLU A 87 3.87 -13.58 -1.10
CA GLU A 87 2.68 -12.78 -0.77
C GLU A 87 2.10 -12.15 -2.02
N TRP A 88 0.83 -12.39 -2.30
CA TRP A 88 0.04 -11.63 -3.25
C TRP A 88 -0.48 -10.35 -2.60
N ARG A 89 -0.44 -9.27 -3.35
CA ARG A 89 -0.99 -7.98 -2.92
C ARG A 89 -1.88 -7.42 -4.00
N ILE A 90 -3.05 -6.93 -3.58
CA ILE A 90 -4.02 -6.25 -4.44
C ILE A 90 -4.37 -4.95 -3.74
N ASP A 91 -4.00 -3.84 -4.35
CA ASP A 91 -4.25 -2.51 -3.83
C ASP A 91 -5.19 -1.77 -4.80
N LEU A 92 -6.27 -1.20 -4.28
CA LEU A 92 -7.23 -0.41 -5.04
C LEU A 92 -7.30 0.98 -4.43
N THR A 93 -7.32 2.01 -5.28
CA THR A 93 -7.48 3.39 -4.85
C THR A 93 -8.53 4.07 -5.71
N MET A 94 -9.44 4.78 -5.07
CA MET A 94 -10.39 5.68 -5.70
C MET A 94 -10.27 7.05 -5.06
N GLY A 95 -10.24 8.10 -5.89
CA GLY A 95 -10.20 9.49 -5.44
C GLY A 95 -11.20 10.33 -6.21
N LEU A 96 -11.89 11.24 -5.51
CA LEU A 96 -12.82 12.21 -6.08
C LEU A 96 -12.48 13.61 -5.56
N ARG A 97 -12.59 14.63 -6.42
CA ARG A 97 -12.37 16.04 -6.09
C ARG A 97 -13.70 16.80 -6.06
N PRO A 98 -14.41 16.82 -4.93
CA PRO A 98 -15.64 17.62 -4.82
C PRO A 98 -15.34 19.13 -4.86
N TRP A 99 -14.14 19.55 -4.47
CA TRP A 99 -13.67 20.94 -4.54
C TRP A 99 -12.21 21.00 -5.03
N PRO A 100 -11.76 22.10 -5.64
CA PRO A 100 -10.41 22.21 -6.21
C PRO A 100 -9.27 21.92 -5.22
N ARG A 101 -9.48 22.17 -3.93
CA ARG A 101 -8.47 21.94 -2.89
C ARG A 101 -8.67 20.67 -2.09
N LEU A 102 -9.80 19.96 -2.25
CA LEU A 102 -10.11 18.77 -1.47
C LEU A 102 -10.17 17.54 -2.37
N LEU A 103 -9.43 16.51 -2.01
CA LEU A 103 -9.52 15.17 -2.57
C LEU A 103 -9.99 14.21 -1.49
N VAL A 104 -11.10 13.53 -1.75
CA VAL A 104 -11.61 12.42 -0.93
C VAL A 104 -11.06 11.13 -1.51
N MET A 105 -10.45 10.29 -0.69
CA MET A 105 -9.87 9.02 -1.14
C MET A 105 -10.42 7.84 -0.34
N LEU A 106 -10.63 6.73 -1.03
CA LEU A 106 -10.85 5.42 -0.45
C LEU A 106 -9.82 4.46 -1.02
N GLN A 107 -9.07 3.81 -0.14
CA GLN A 107 -8.07 2.83 -0.51
C GLN A 107 -8.40 1.49 0.11
N SER A 108 -8.12 0.42 -0.61
CA SER A 108 -8.23 -0.96 -0.13
C SER A 108 -6.90 -1.65 -0.35
N TYR A 109 -6.39 -2.29 0.68
CA TYR A 109 -5.15 -3.04 0.65
C TYR A 109 -5.44 -4.48 1.05
N THR A 110 -5.20 -5.41 0.14
CA THR A 110 -5.37 -6.85 0.40
C THR A 110 -4.03 -7.55 0.29
N SER A 111 -3.73 -8.38 1.28
CA SER A 111 -2.56 -9.25 1.31
C SER A 111 -3.01 -10.68 1.51
N ILE A 112 -2.43 -11.58 0.71
CA ILE A 112 -2.68 -13.02 0.75
C ILE A 112 -1.32 -13.72 0.78
N VAL A 113 -1.02 -14.32 1.91
CA VAL A 113 0.20 -15.09 2.10
C VAL A 113 -0.08 -16.55 1.83
N ASN A 114 0.67 -17.11 0.87
CA ASN A 114 0.59 -18.55 0.61
C ASN A 114 1.10 -19.32 1.85
N GLY A 115 0.22 -20.12 2.43
CA GLY A 115 0.58 -20.93 3.58
C GLY A 115 1.69 -21.95 3.23
N SER A 116 2.55 -22.23 4.18
CA SER A 116 3.44 -23.39 4.18
C SER A 116 3.04 -24.35 5.28
N LEU A 117 3.63 -25.55 5.31
CA LEU A 117 3.40 -26.52 6.40
C LEU A 117 3.75 -25.94 7.79
N GLN A 118 4.60 -24.93 7.84
CA GLN A 118 5.02 -24.23 9.07
C GLN A 118 4.22 -22.95 9.34
N PHE A 119 3.73 -22.29 8.27
CA PHE A 119 3.03 -21.01 8.34
C PHE A 119 1.66 -21.19 7.69
N GLY A 120 0.59 -21.26 8.45
CA GLY A 120 -0.76 -21.34 7.93
C GLY A 120 -1.07 -20.24 6.92
N HIS A 121 -2.15 -20.39 6.17
CA HIS A 121 -2.65 -19.33 5.28
C HIS A 121 -3.02 -18.07 6.10
N VAL A 122 -2.48 -16.93 5.70
CA VAL A 122 -2.78 -15.62 6.30
C VAL A 122 -3.28 -14.70 5.21
N SER A 123 -4.41 -14.05 5.43
CA SER A 123 -4.90 -13.01 4.55
C SER A 123 -5.55 -11.88 5.34
N TRP A 124 -5.50 -10.67 4.81
CA TRP A 124 -6.19 -9.53 5.38
C TRP A 124 -6.53 -8.50 4.30
N THR A 125 -7.63 -7.78 4.54
CA THR A 125 -8.03 -6.62 3.74
C THR A 125 -8.26 -5.44 4.68
N LYS A 126 -7.59 -4.33 4.39
CA LYS A 126 -7.77 -3.05 5.10
C LYS A 126 -8.42 -2.04 4.18
N LEU A 127 -9.39 -1.30 4.71
CA LEU A 127 -9.92 -0.09 4.09
C LEU A 127 -9.32 1.13 4.76
N GLN A 128 -9.04 2.16 3.94
CA GLN A 128 -8.41 3.39 4.37
C GLN A 128 -9.08 4.60 3.71
N PRO A 129 -10.19 5.10 4.28
CA PRO A 129 -10.75 6.39 3.90
C PRO A 129 -9.85 7.54 4.36
N SER A 130 -9.72 8.57 3.53
CA SER A 130 -8.93 9.76 3.86
C SER A 130 -9.38 11.00 3.10
N LEU A 131 -8.98 12.15 3.62
CA LEU A 131 -9.13 13.47 3.02
C LEU A 131 -7.76 14.06 2.78
N VAL A 132 -7.52 14.58 1.58
CA VAL A 132 -6.29 15.30 1.23
C VAL A 132 -6.66 16.75 0.92
N TYR A 133 -6.07 17.67 1.66
CA TYR A 133 -6.30 19.10 1.47
C TYR A 133 -5.05 19.80 0.97
N ASN A 134 -5.18 20.50 -0.16
CA ASN A 134 -4.10 21.28 -0.73
C ASN A 134 -3.98 22.62 0.03
N ILE A 135 -2.96 22.75 0.88
CA ILE A 135 -2.66 23.97 1.65
C ILE A 135 -2.02 25.00 0.73
N ALA A 136 -1.10 24.57 -0.12
CA ALA A 136 -0.39 25.40 -1.09
C ALA A 136 -0.21 24.62 -2.41
N PRO A 137 0.22 25.25 -3.51
CA PRO A 137 0.40 24.55 -4.79
C PRO A 137 1.30 23.30 -4.70
N GLN A 138 2.30 23.33 -3.82
CA GLN A 138 3.26 22.25 -3.62
C GLN A 138 2.97 21.38 -2.40
N TRP A 139 2.14 21.83 -1.47
CA TRP A 139 1.92 21.18 -0.19
C TRP A 139 0.48 20.71 0.01
N SER A 140 0.33 19.47 0.40
CA SER A 140 -0.97 18.91 0.81
C SER A 140 -0.82 18.14 2.11
N VAL A 141 -1.88 18.13 2.90
CA VAL A 141 -1.99 17.31 4.12
C VAL A 141 -3.07 16.27 3.91
N GLN A 142 -2.76 15.04 4.27
CA GLN A 142 -3.70 13.93 4.28
C GLN A 142 -3.99 13.54 5.72
N ILE A 143 -5.27 13.34 6.04
CA ILE A 143 -5.73 12.76 7.30
C ILE A 143 -6.72 11.64 6.99
N GLY A 144 -6.72 10.60 7.78
CA GLY A 144 -7.62 9.47 7.58
C GLY A 144 -7.54 8.46 8.70
N GLY A 145 -8.15 7.32 8.44
CA GLY A 145 -8.07 6.16 9.31
C GLY A 145 -8.01 4.89 8.49
N PHE A 146 -7.63 3.81 9.10
CA PHE A 146 -7.66 2.49 8.51
C PHE A 146 -8.36 1.50 9.42
N ILE A 147 -9.00 0.50 8.82
CA ILE A 147 -9.67 -0.58 9.52
C ILE A 147 -9.46 -1.90 8.75
N THR A 148 -9.16 -2.97 9.48
CA THR A 148 -9.18 -4.32 8.94
C THR A 148 -10.63 -4.80 8.82
N VAL A 149 -11.13 -5.01 7.60
CA VAL A 149 -12.52 -5.41 7.31
C VAL A 149 -12.68 -6.90 7.11
N ALA A 150 -11.63 -7.59 6.66
CA ALA A 150 -11.60 -9.04 6.50
C ALA A 150 -10.20 -9.57 6.82
N GLY A 151 -10.13 -10.83 7.27
CA GLY A 151 -8.86 -11.48 7.53
C GLY A 151 -9.03 -12.92 8.00
N ILE A 152 -8.07 -13.77 7.62
CA ILE A 152 -7.90 -15.14 8.09
C ILE A 152 -6.55 -15.20 8.80
N ASN A 153 -6.53 -15.63 10.03
CA ASN A 153 -5.34 -15.68 10.89
C ASN A 153 -4.60 -14.32 10.97
N ALA A 154 -5.34 -13.20 10.87
CA ALA A 154 -4.81 -11.84 10.94
C ALA A 154 -5.50 -11.06 12.05
N GLY A 155 -4.75 -10.19 12.71
CA GLY A 155 -5.29 -9.28 13.72
C GLY A 155 -6.23 -8.23 13.11
N ARG A 156 -7.21 -7.80 13.88
CA ARG A 156 -8.04 -6.65 13.53
C ARG A 156 -7.33 -5.38 14.00
N GLU A 157 -7.12 -4.47 13.09
CA GLU A 157 -6.47 -3.20 13.36
C GLU A 157 -7.40 -2.05 13.00
N LEU A 158 -7.35 -1.01 13.81
CA LEU A 158 -8.04 0.27 13.58
C LEU A 158 -7.11 1.37 14.07
N GLY A 159 -6.91 2.40 13.29
CA GLY A 159 -6.08 3.53 13.72
C GLY A 159 -6.22 4.75 12.81
N PRO A 160 -5.89 5.94 13.33
CA PRO A 160 -5.74 7.14 12.52
C PRO A 160 -4.38 7.15 11.82
N PHE A 161 -4.29 7.92 10.73
CA PHE A 161 -3.02 8.28 10.12
C PHE A 161 -3.05 9.71 9.61
N ALA A 162 -1.86 10.30 9.45
CA ALA A 162 -1.67 11.58 8.81
C ALA A 162 -0.41 11.53 7.92
N ALA A 163 -0.42 12.29 6.82
CA ALA A 163 0.71 12.41 5.93
C ALA A 163 0.82 13.83 5.36
N VAL A 164 2.02 14.22 4.97
CA VAL A 164 2.30 15.45 4.24
C VAL A 164 2.83 15.08 2.86
N TRP A 165 2.28 15.69 1.83
CA TRP A 165 2.71 15.49 0.44
C TRP A 165 3.38 16.76 -0.07
N TYR A 166 4.51 16.59 -0.72
CA TYR A 166 5.22 17.65 -1.41
C TYR A 166 5.37 17.32 -2.89
N ARG A 167 5.07 18.29 -3.76
CA ARG A 167 5.24 18.20 -5.22
C ARG A 167 6.34 19.17 -5.65
N PHE A 168 7.32 18.66 -6.33
CA PHE A 168 8.44 19.42 -6.94
C PHE A 168 8.27 19.53 -8.44
#